data_9ce84b2770abae7f6c95222d20b4bc8c
#
_entry.id   9ce84b2770abae7f6c95222d20b4bc8c
#
_cell.length_a   1.000
_cell.length_b   1.000
_cell.length_c   1.000
_cell.angle_alpha   90.00
_cell.angle_beta   90.00
_cell.angle_gamma   90.00
#
_symmetry.space_group_name_H-M   'P 1'
#
loop_
_entity.id
_entity.type
_entity.pdbx_description
1 polymer ?
#
loop_
_entity_poly.entity_id
_entity_poly.type
_entity_poly.pdbx_seq_one_letter_code
_entity_poly.pdbx_strand_id
1 'polypeptide(L)'
;MDQKNKHNFLQKMNNLSKDVGNGPATCYNDGRVLFHTSHMSHQGGKDMQTGKKVLIFQGGWDGHEPKLVSARYKGMLEKHGYNVTITDTLETLDDAEMLMGLDLIVACWTMGSIEHQRVVNISKAVAAGTGLAGCHGGMCDSFRQDTEWQFMTGGQWVSHPGGDGIKYRVNVRRGSSPIVEGIEDFDVCSEHYYLHVDPAIEVLATTRFPVVHYYHISNKPVDMPVVWTKYWGNGRVFYTSLGHHDDVFDKSPNAAVIMERGLVWAGEGKQYAINHNLTTERFENTAKMY
;
A
#
# COMPACT_ATOMS: atom_id res chain seq x y z
N MET A 1 -27.13 -11.57 -38.80
CA MET A 1 -27.97 -11.37 -37.58
C MET A 1 -28.98 -10.29 -37.89
N ASP A 2 -30.24 -10.66 -37.84
CA ASP A 2 -31.40 -9.95 -38.39
C ASP A 2 -31.73 -8.70 -37.55
N GLN A 3 -32.11 -7.60 -38.21
CA GLN A 3 -32.45 -6.31 -37.59
C GLN A 3 -33.61 -6.41 -36.56
N LYS A 4 -34.42 -7.44 -36.63
CA LYS A 4 -35.49 -7.71 -35.66
C LYS A 4 -34.98 -8.07 -34.25
N ASN A 5 -33.81 -8.66 -34.15
CA ASN A 5 -33.23 -9.04 -32.83
C ASN A 5 -32.57 -7.88 -32.07
N LYS A 6 -32.17 -6.82 -32.77
CA LYS A 6 -31.65 -5.60 -32.12
C LYS A 6 -32.75 -4.75 -31.48
N HIS A 7 -33.94 -4.74 -32.04
CA HIS A 7 -35.05 -3.93 -31.54
C HIS A 7 -35.64 -4.52 -30.24
N ASN A 8 -35.70 -5.85 -30.12
CA ASN A 8 -36.18 -6.53 -28.93
C ASN A 8 -35.20 -6.47 -27.77
N PHE A 9 -33.89 -6.34 -28.03
CA PHE A 9 -32.87 -6.18 -26.96
C PHE A 9 -32.92 -4.79 -26.35
N LEU A 10 -33.10 -3.74 -27.14
CA LEU A 10 -33.21 -2.36 -26.64
C LEU A 10 -34.52 -2.09 -25.90
N GLN A 11 -35.63 -2.75 -26.27
CA GLN A 11 -36.87 -2.64 -25.51
C GLN A 11 -36.82 -3.34 -24.13
N LYS A 12 -36.08 -4.44 -24.02
CA LYS A 12 -35.88 -5.11 -22.72
C LYS A 12 -35.00 -4.30 -21.75
N MET A 13 -34.06 -3.54 -22.23
CA MET A 13 -33.20 -2.67 -21.40
C MET A 13 -33.95 -1.44 -20.85
N ASN A 14 -34.93 -0.92 -21.59
CA ASN A 14 -35.70 0.25 -21.14
C ASN A 14 -36.81 -0.07 -20.12
N ASN A 15 -37.14 -1.35 -19.91
CA ASN A 15 -38.15 -1.75 -18.91
C ASN A 15 -37.54 -2.12 -17.54
N LEU A 16 -36.22 -2.17 -17.42
CA LEU A 16 -35.53 -2.45 -16.15
C LEU A 16 -35.16 -1.19 -15.33
N SER A 17 -35.50 0.00 -15.84
CA SER A 17 -35.17 1.27 -15.15
C SER A 17 -36.36 1.94 -14.46
N LYS A 18 -37.49 1.26 -14.24
CA LYS A 18 -38.72 1.87 -13.69
C LYS A 18 -39.13 1.39 -12.29
N ASP A 19 -38.38 0.55 -11.63
CA ASP A 19 -38.67 0.13 -10.26
C ASP A 19 -37.49 0.37 -9.31
N VAL A 20 -37.20 1.66 -9.04
CA VAL A 20 -36.48 2.07 -7.82
C VAL A 20 -37.29 3.16 -7.14
N GLY A 21 -37.88 2.78 -6.02
CA GLY A 21 -38.76 3.60 -5.21
C GLY A 21 -38.11 4.84 -4.64
N ASN A 22 -38.89 5.92 -4.62
CA ASN A 22 -38.61 7.18 -3.97
C ASN A 22 -38.41 7.03 -2.47
N GLY A 23 -37.16 7.24 -1.99
CA GLY A 23 -36.86 7.60 -0.62
C GLY A 23 -36.45 9.08 -0.58
N PRO A 24 -36.77 9.86 0.48
CA PRO A 24 -36.60 11.32 0.47
C PRO A 24 -35.14 11.71 0.51
N ALA A 25 -34.75 12.58 -0.43
CA ALA A 25 -33.48 13.28 -0.44
C ALA A 25 -33.47 14.31 0.70
N THR A 26 -32.63 14.12 1.69
CA THR A 26 -32.27 15.17 2.66
C THR A 26 -31.07 15.94 2.15
N CYS A 27 -31.33 17.18 1.75
CA CYS A 27 -30.29 18.16 1.51
C CYS A 27 -29.63 18.53 2.85
N TYR A 28 -28.30 18.37 2.96
CA TYR A 28 -27.54 18.98 4.03
C TYR A 28 -27.10 20.37 3.63
N ASN A 29 -27.62 21.34 4.38
CA ASN A 29 -27.26 22.74 4.31
C ASN A 29 -25.98 23.00 5.11
N ASP A 30 -25.19 23.91 4.56
CA ASP A 30 -24.00 24.57 5.09
C ASP A 30 -24.20 25.03 6.56
N GLY A 31 -23.51 24.39 7.51
CA GLY A 31 -23.57 24.68 8.95
C GLY A 31 -22.21 25.01 9.51
N ARG A 32 -21.87 26.32 9.58
CA ARG A 32 -20.72 26.82 10.36
C ARG A 32 -20.87 26.40 11.83
N VAL A 33 -19.93 25.62 12.34
CA VAL A 33 -19.83 25.27 13.75
C VAL A 33 -19.10 26.41 14.49
N LEU A 34 -19.81 27.11 15.34
CA LEU A 34 -19.25 28.04 16.33
C LEU A 34 -18.67 27.24 17.50
N PHE A 35 -17.37 27.36 17.74
CA PHE A 35 -16.73 26.80 18.92
C PHE A 35 -17.14 27.59 20.18
N HIS A 36 -17.90 26.94 21.06
CA HIS A 36 -18.10 27.40 22.44
C HIS A 36 -16.96 26.82 23.29
N THR A 37 -16.09 27.68 23.78
CA THR A 37 -15.08 27.35 24.79
C THR A 37 -15.74 27.29 26.16
N SER A 38 -16.03 26.08 26.63
CA SER A 38 -16.29 25.84 28.04
C SER A 38 -15.00 25.37 28.73
N HIS A 39 -14.45 26.21 29.58
CA HIS A 39 -13.36 25.83 30.48
C HIS A 39 -13.88 24.81 31.49
N MET A 40 -13.52 23.54 31.31
CA MET A 40 -13.54 22.53 32.36
C MET A 40 -12.11 22.21 32.76
N SER A 41 -11.75 22.59 33.98
CA SER A 41 -10.52 22.20 34.65
C SER A 41 -10.54 20.69 34.87
N HIS A 42 -9.74 19.96 34.12
CA HIS A 42 -9.43 18.55 34.41
C HIS A 42 -8.06 18.47 35.06
N GLN A 43 -8.06 17.97 36.28
CA GLN A 43 -6.87 17.58 37.01
C GLN A 43 -6.16 16.45 36.26
N GLY A 44 -4.84 16.61 36.11
CA GLY A 44 -4.01 15.75 35.29
C GLY A 44 -3.90 14.31 35.78
N GLY A 45 -4.36 13.41 34.95
CA GLY A 45 -3.70 12.13 34.75
C GLY A 45 -2.81 12.30 33.52
N LYS A 46 -1.51 12.13 33.64
CA LYS A 46 -0.63 11.93 32.50
C LYS A 46 -0.95 10.57 31.90
N ASP A 47 -1.96 10.49 31.03
CA ASP A 47 -2.00 9.44 30.04
C ASP A 47 -0.75 9.64 29.17
N MET A 48 0.26 8.80 29.39
CA MET A 48 1.32 8.63 28.41
C MET A 48 0.63 8.08 27.16
N GLN A 49 0.29 8.95 26.24
CA GLN A 49 -0.13 8.58 24.91
C GLN A 49 1.05 7.83 24.31
N THR A 50 1.03 6.50 24.43
CA THR A 50 2.03 5.64 23.79
C THR A 50 1.87 5.87 22.29
N GLY A 51 2.87 6.54 21.69
CA GLY A 51 2.87 6.81 20.24
C GLY A 51 2.65 5.53 19.44
N LYS A 52 2.04 5.65 18.27
CA LYS A 52 1.81 4.53 17.35
C LYS A 52 3.13 3.77 17.14
N LYS A 53 3.09 2.44 17.16
CA LYS A 53 4.28 1.58 17.13
C LYS A 53 4.57 1.09 15.73
N VAL A 54 5.81 1.22 15.29
CA VAL A 54 6.27 0.76 13.97
C VAL A 54 7.49 -0.13 14.10
N LEU A 55 7.50 -1.22 13.37
CA LEU A 55 8.68 -2.03 13.10
C LEU A 55 9.10 -1.88 11.65
N ILE A 56 10.34 -1.48 11.41
CA ILE A 56 10.99 -1.56 10.10
C ILE A 56 11.99 -2.71 10.16
N PHE A 57 11.81 -3.76 9.36
CA PHE A 57 12.84 -4.77 9.18
C PHE A 57 13.61 -4.51 7.88
N GLN A 58 14.93 -4.46 7.98
CA GLN A 58 15.80 -4.06 6.89
C GLN A 58 16.95 -5.02 6.67
N GLY A 59 17.36 -5.21 5.41
CA GLY A 59 18.49 -6.06 5.05
C GLY A 59 18.38 -6.64 3.64
N GLY A 60 18.94 -7.83 3.47
CA GLY A 60 19.02 -8.49 2.17
C GLY A 60 20.15 -7.94 1.32
N TRP A 61 19.86 -7.55 0.08
CA TRP A 61 20.89 -7.05 -0.84
C TRP A 61 21.23 -5.57 -0.56
N ASP A 62 22.51 -5.32 -0.24
CA ASP A 62 23.00 -3.99 0.12
C ASP A 62 22.89 -2.94 -1.00
N GLY A 63 22.78 -3.37 -2.27
CA GLY A 63 22.65 -2.47 -3.41
C GLY A 63 21.40 -1.59 -3.38
N HIS A 64 20.38 -1.95 -2.60
CA HIS A 64 19.19 -1.12 -2.36
C HIS A 64 19.31 -0.23 -1.11
N GLU A 65 20.50 -0.09 -0.54
CA GLU A 65 20.81 0.80 0.59
C GLU A 65 19.83 0.66 1.77
N PRO A 66 19.54 -0.57 2.25
CA PRO A 66 18.45 -0.79 3.22
C PRO A 66 18.62 0.02 4.50
N LYS A 67 19.85 0.29 4.94
CA LYS A 67 20.13 1.11 6.14
C LYS A 67 19.78 2.59 5.95
N LEU A 68 20.08 3.15 4.77
CA LEU A 68 19.75 4.54 4.47
C LEU A 68 18.25 4.71 4.26
N VAL A 69 17.65 3.83 3.48
CA VAL A 69 16.20 3.83 3.19
C VAL A 69 15.38 3.66 4.48
N SER A 70 15.74 2.69 5.34
CA SER A 70 15.03 2.49 6.63
C SER A 70 15.19 3.68 7.59
N ALA A 71 16.36 4.32 7.62
CA ALA A 71 16.59 5.53 8.42
C ALA A 71 15.73 6.70 7.90
N ARG A 72 15.60 6.86 6.58
CA ARG A 72 14.72 7.86 5.96
C ARG A 72 13.26 7.62 6.36
N TYR A 73 12.77 6.38 6.26
CA TYR A 73 11.39 6.04 6.65
C TYR A 73 11.13 6.28 8.12
N LYS A 74 12.09 5.96 8.97
CA LYS A 74 12.04 6.31 10.39
C LYS A 74 11.84 7.82 10.56
N GLY A 75 12.67 8.65 9.91
CA GLY A 75 12.54 10.10 9.98
C GLY A 75 11.21 10.63 9.45
N MET A 76 10.64 10.04 8.38
CA MET A 76 9.31 10.37 7.87
C MET A 76 8.24 10.05 8.93
N LEU A 77 8.25 8.86 9.51
CA LEU A 77 7.25 8.41 10.47
C LEU A 77 7.32 9.15 11.81
N GLU A 78 8.51 9.44 12.32
CA GLU A 78 8.70 10.17 13.58
C GLU A 78 8.13 11.60 13.53
N LYS A 79 8.16 12.27 12.36
CA LYS A 79 7.48 13.57 12.16
C LYS A 79 5.97 13.49 12.39
N HIS A 80 5.38 12.31 12.19
CA HIS A 80 3.95 12.05 12.41
C HIS A 80 3.66 11.39 13.78
N GLY A 81 4.64 11.42 14.70
CA GLY A 81 4.47 10.95 16.07
C GLY A 81 4.51 9.42 16.25
N TYR A 82 5.04 8.69 15.27
CA TYR A 82 5.25 7.25 15.40
C TYR A 82 6.51 6.94 16.23
N ASN A 83 6.44 5.87 17.03
CA ASN A 83 7.59 5.29 17.71
C ASN A 83 8.15 4.15 16.84
N VAL A 84 9.33 4.35 16.26
CA VAL A 84 9.89 3.49 15.21
C VAL A 84 11.07 2.69 15.73
N THR A 85 10.95 1.37 15.66
CA THR A 85 12.04 0.41 15.86
C THR A 85 12.54 -0.09 14.51
N ILE A 86 13.85 -0.13 14.31
CA ILE A 86 14.50 -0.76 13.15
C ILE A 86 15.20 -2.03 13.64
N THR A 87 15.05 -3.13 12.88
CA THR A 87 15.78 -4.37 13.07
C THR A 87 16.47 -4.79 11.77
N ASP A 88 17.63 -5.43 11.89
CA ASP A 88 18.42 -5.98 10.79
C ASP A 88 18.41 -7.52 10.77
N THR A 89 17.45 -8.11 11.49
CA THR A 89 17.26 -9.55 11.55
C THR A 89 15.80 -9.93 11.32
N LEU A 90 15.59 -11.09 10.70
CA LEU A 90 14.24 -11.65 10.48
C LEU A 90 13.71 -12.39 11.70
N GLU A 91 14.55 -12.73 12.69
CA GLU A 91 14.13 -13.40 13.93
C GLU A 91 13.15 -12.54 14.76
N THR A 92 13.20 -11.22 14.62
CA THR A 92 12.23 -10.31 15.25
C THR A 92 10.78 -10.61 14.83
N LEU A 93 10.60 -11.22 13.65
CA LEU A 93 9.29 -11.60 13.08
C LEU A 93 8.73 -12.90 13.67
N ASP A 94 9.48 -13.58 14.56
CA ASP A 94 9.01 -14.77 15.29
C ASP A 94 8.03 -14.38 16.42
N ASP A 95 8.09 -13.15 16.91
CA ASP A 95 7.22 -12.65 17.97
C ASP A 95 5.86 -12.18 17.40
N ALA A 96 4.95 -13.13 17.24
CA ALA A 96 3.62 -12.88 16.71
C ALA A 96 2.79 -11.91 17.59
N GLU A 97 2.97 -11.93 18.92
CA GLU A 97 2.25 -11.05 19.84
C GLU A 97 2.74 -9.60 19.66
N MET A 98 4.03 -9.39 19.57
CA MET A 98 4.62 -8.09 19.29
C MET A 98 4.10 -7.54 17.95
N LEU A 99 4.11 -8.36 16.87
CA LEU A 99 3.61 -7.94 15.55
C LEU A 99 2.13 -7.55 15.60
N MET A 100 1.30 -8.29 16.32
CA MET A 100 -0.11 -7.96 16.53
C MET A 100 -0.31 -6.62 17.29
N GLY A 101 0.66 -6.21 18.09
CA GLY A 101 0.65 -4.95 18.84
C GLY A 101 1.13 -3.72 18.04
N LEU A 102 1.58 -3.88 16.80
CA LEU A 102 2.07 -2.80 15.95
C LEU A 102 0.93 -2.09 15.21
N ASP A 103 1.15 -0.81 14.91
CA ASP A 103 0.30 -0.04 13.98
C ASP A 103 0.77 -0.22 12.53
N LEU A 104 2.08 -0.38 12.32
CA LEU A 104 2.67 -0.51 10.99
C LEU A 104 3.89 -1.43 11.00
N ILE A 105 3.99 -2.28 9.99
CA ILE A 105 5.20 -3.03 9.63
C ILE A 105 5.71 -2.45 8.31
N VAL A 106 7.00 -2.14 8.23
CA VAL A 106 7.64 -1.64 7.02
C VAL A 106 8.69 -2.63 6.54
N ALA A 107 8.52 -3.11 5.34
CA ALA A 107 9.46 -4.01 4.69
C ALA A 107 10.54 -3.21 3.94
N CYS A 108 11.80 -3.48 4.29
CA CYS A 108 12.97 -2.91 3.64
C CYS A 108 14.05 -3.99 3.44
N TRP A 109 13.63 -5.17 2.95
CA TRP A 109 14.45 -6.37 2.79
C TRP A 109 14.43 -6.89 1.37
N THR A 110 15.50 -6.79 0.62
CA THR A 110 15.55 -7.20 -0.78
C THR A 110 16.06 -8.63 -0.93
N MET A 111 15.36 -9.44 -1.75
CA MET A 111 15.70 -10.84 -2.01
C MET A 111 15.68 -11.70 -0.73
N GLY A 112 16.58 -12.68 -0.64
CA GLY A 112 16.70 -13.57 0.50
C GLY A 112 15.59 -14.60 0.59
N SER A 113 15.66 -15.40 1.65
CA SER A 113 14.64 -16.37 2.05
C SER A 113 14.13 -16.02 3.44
N ILE A 114 12.91 -16.44 3.73
CA ILE A 114 12.28 -16.26 5.03
C ILE A 114 11.64 -17.57 5.46
N GLU A 115 11.66 -17.87 6.75
CA GLU A 115 10.84 -18.93 7.31
C GLU A 115 9.36 -18.60 7.11
N HIS A 116 8.62 -19.50 6.44
CA HIS A 116 7.22 -19.25 6.11
C HIS A 116 6.37 -18.86 7.34
N GLN A 117 6.67 -19.42 8.52
CA GLN A 117 5.96 -19.07 9.74
C GLN A 117 6.07 -17.56 10.08
N ARG A 118 7.17 -16.90 9.75
CA ARG A 118 7.34 -15.45 9.90
C ARG A 118 6.40 -14.67 8.98
N VAL A 119 6.22 -15.13 7.74
CA VAL A 119 5.24 -14.55 6.81
C VAL A 119 3.82 -14.73 7.35
N VAL A 120 3.49 -15.92 7.88
CA VAL A 120 2.20 -16.20 8.53
C VAL A 120 1.96 -15.27 9.72
N ASN A 121 2.98 -14.99 10.53
CA ASN A 121 2.86 -14.06 11.66
C ASN A 121 2.56 -12.63 11.19
N ILE A 122 3.28 -12.14 10.16
CA ILE A 122 3.00 -10.83 9.54
C ILE A 122 1.58 -10.82 8.95
N SER A 123 1.22 -11.86 8.20
CA SER A 123 -0.09 -11.98 7.54
C SER A 123 -1.25 -11.89 8.54
N LYS A 124 -1.14 -12.58 9.69
CA LYS A 124 -2.13 -12.50 10.78
C LYS A 124 -2.21 -11.10 11.38
N ALA A 125 -1.07 -10.45 11.64
CA ALA A 125 -1.04 -9.10 12.18
C ALA A 125 -1.69 -8.10 11.21
N VAL A 126 -1.37 -8.20 9.91
CA VAL A 126 -1.97 -7.35 8.87
C VAL A 126 -3.46 -7.64 8.74
N ALA A 127 -3.88 -8.91 8.69
CA ALA A 127 -5.31 -9.26 8.65
C ALA A 127 -6.10 -8.69 9.84
N ALA A 128 -5.47 -8.54 11.00
CA ALA A 128 -6.07 -7.93 12.19
C ALA A 128 -6.07 -6.39 12.17
N GLY A 129 -5.48 -5.75 11.15
CA GLY A 129 -5.51 -4.29 10.97
C GLY A 129 -4.17 -3.59 10.98
N THR A 130 -3.07 -4.25 11.38
CA THR A 130 -1.72 -3.68 11.27
C THR A 130 -1.44 -3.30 9.82
N GLY A 131 -0.88 -2.10 9.58
CA GLY A 131 -0.48 -1.69 8.24
C GLY A 131 0.76 -2.43 7.75
N LEU A 132 0.90 -2.59 6.44
CA LEU A 132 2.12 -3.07 5.80
C LEU A 132 2.52 -2.07 4.71
N ALA A 133 3.78 -1.66 4.68
CA ALA A 133 4.26 -0.74 3.67
C ALA A 133 5.69 -1.06 3.25
N GLY A 134 6.05 -0.63 2.03
CA GLY A 134 7.41 -0.76 1.54
C GLY A 134 7.59 -0.17 0.15
N CYS A 135 8.82 -0.17 -0.32
CA CYS A 135 9.14 0.29 -1.67
C CYS A 135 10.03 -0.69 -2.41
N HIS A 136 9.99 -0.58 -3.72
CA HIS A 136 10.96 -1.17 -4.63
C HIS A 136 11.25 -2.64 -4.30
N GLY A 137 12.52 -3.05 -4.34
CA GLY A 137 12.94 -4.40 -3.98
C GLY A 137 12.77 -4.73 -2.50
N GLY A 138 12.71 -3.71 -1.63
CA GLY A 138 12.54 -3.92 -0.19
C GLY A 138 11.22 -4.57 0.21
N MET A 139 10.24 -4.64 -0.70
CA MET A 139 8.96 -5.31 -0.48
C MET A 139 8.59 -6.28 -1.62
N CYS A 140 8.60 -5.83 -2.89
CA CYS A 140 8.14 -6.68 -4.00
C CYS A 140 9.24 -7.52 -4.66
N ASP A 141 10.49 -7.42 -4.19
CA ASP A 141 11.57 -8.34 -4.54
C ASP A 141 12.06 -9.15 -3.32
N SER A 142 11.35 -9.06 -2.20
CA SER A 142 11.59 -9.85 -1.00
C SER A 142 11.05 -11.27 -1.18
N PHE A 143 11.76 -12.23 -0.65
CA PHE A 143 11.27 -13.59 -0.41
C PHE A 143 10.55 -14.21 -1.60
N ARG A 144 11.19 -14.21 -2.78
CA ARG A 144 10.60 -14.59 -4.08
C ARG A 144 9.91 -15.95 -4.11
N GLN A 145 10.22 -16.86 -3.19
CA GLN A 145 9.63 -18.20 -3.12
C GLN A 145 8.38 -18.27 -2.26
N ASP A 146 8.07 -17.20 -1.48
CA ASP A 146 6.91 -17.19 -0.62
C ASP A 146 5.70 -16.55 -1.31
N THR A 147 4.74 -17.39 -1.67
CA THR A 147 3.55 -16.96 -2.40
C THR A 147 2.55 -16.21 -1.53
N GLU A 148 2.50 -16.46 -0.21
CA GLU A 148 1.66 -15.70 0.70
C GLU A 148 2.18 -14.27 0.84
N TRP A 149 3.51 -14.09 0.90
CA TRP A 149 4.14 -12.77 0.87
C TRP A 149 3.75 -11.99 -0.39
N GLN A 150 3.88 -12.60 -1.57
CA GLN A 150 3.52 -11.98 -2.84
C GLN A 150 2.04 -11.60 -2.90
N PHE A 151 1.17 -12.47 -2.41
CA PHE A 151 -0.27 -12.24 -2.39
C PHE A 151 -0.65 -11.11 -1.43
N MET A 152 -0.04 -11.08 -0.24
CA MET A 152 -0.26 -10.02 0.75
C MET A 152 0.23 -8.66 0.24
N THR A 153 1.42 -8.59 -0.35
CA THR A 153 2.01 -7.34 -0.87
C THR A 153 1.38 -6.83 -2.16
N GLY A 154 0.75 -7.73 -2.91
CA GLY A 154 0.06 -7.40 -4.16
C GLY A 154 0.94 -7.36 -5.41
N GLY A 155 2.20 -7.77 -5.32
CA GLY A 155 3.09 -7.81 -6.48
C GLY A 155 4.39 -8.55 -6.24
N GLN A 156 5.03 -8.91 -7.36
CA GLN A 156 6.32 -9.57 -7.40
C GLN A 156 7.17 -9.00 -8.52
N TRP A 157 8.40 -8.65 -8.22
CA TRP A 157 9.39 -8.25 -9.20
C TRP A 157 9.67 -9.39 -10.21
N VAL A 158 9.79 -9.00 -11.47
CA VAL A 158 10.11 -9.90 -12.57
C VAL A 158 11.40 -9.47 -13.26
N SER A 159 11.52 -8.16 -13.56
CA SER A 159 12.64 -7.63 -14.34
C SER A 159 12.75 -6.12 -14.19
N HIS A 160 13.91 -5.57 -14.50
CA HIS A 160 14.18 -4.14 -14.61
C HIS A 160 15.04 -3.85 -15.86
N PRO A 161 14.43 -3.93 -17.07
CA PRO A 161 15.18 -3.74 -18.32
C PRO A 161 15.90 -2.39 -18.36
N GLY A 162 17.20 -2.44 -18.63
CA GLY A 162 18.07 -1.28 -18.64
C GLY A 162 18.82 -1.04 -17.34
N GLY A 163 18.48 -1.73 -16.25
CA GLY A 163 19.13 -1.57 -14.94
C GLY A 163 18.81 -0.23 -14.29
N ASP A 164 19.77 0.29 -13.52
CA ASP A 164 19.64 1.58 -12.86
C ASP A 164 19.80 2.77 -13.82
N GLY A 165 19.34 3.95 -13.39
CA GLY A 165 19.50 5.20 -14.11
C GLY A 165 18.56 5.39 -15.30
N ILE A 166 17.51 4.59 -15.41
CA ILE A 166 16.51 4.75 -16.46
C ILE A 166 15.58 5.92 -16.12
N LYS A 167 15.45 6.84 -17.11
CA LYS A 167 14.50 7.94 -17.02
C LYS A 167 13.14 7.49 -17.54
N TYR A 168 12.12 7.64 -16.72
CA TYR A 168 10.74 7.32 -17.11
C TYR A 168 9.73 8.24 -16.45
N ARG A 169 8.55 8.31 -17.05
CA ARG A 169 7.44 9.13 -16.55
C ARG A 169 6.53 8.30 -15.66
N VAL A 170 6.17 8.87 -14.54
CA VAL A 170 5.14 8.36 -13.63
C VAL A 170 3.85 9.13 -13.94
N ASN A 171 2.81 8.40 -14.32
CA ASN A 171 1.48 8.93 -14.65
C ASN A 171 0.57 8.74 -13.43
N VAL A 172 0.18 9.83 -12.79
CA VAL A 172 -0.59 9.82 -11.55
C VAL A 172 -2.08 9.70 -11.83
N ARG A 173 -2.74 8.78 -11.16
CA ARG A 173 -4.19 8.60 -11.21
C ARG A 173 -4.87 9.57 -10.26
N ARG A 174 -5.10 10.80 -10.73
CA ARG A 174 -5.63 11.92 -9.94
C ARG A 174 -6.97 11.57 -9.30
N GLY A 175 -7.15 11.98 -8.05
CA GLY A 175 -8.38 11.75 -7.30
C GLY A 175 -8.60 10.32 -6.83
N SER A 176 -7.66 9.41 -7.08
CA SER A 176 -7.79 8.01 -6.67
C SER A 176 -7.54 7.78 -5.17
N SER A 177 -6.71 8.62 -4.55
CA SER A 177 -6.33 8.46 -3.13
C SER A 177 -5.74 9.74 -2.56
N PRO A 178 -5.89 9.99 -1.24
CA PRO A 178 -5.16 11.07 -0.54
C PRO A 178 -3.63 10.95 -0.65
N ILE A 179 -3.10 9.76 -0.89
CA ILE A 179 -1.66 9.53 -1.06
C ILE A 179 -1.11 10.33 -2.25
N VAL A 180 -1.86 10.43 -3.32
CA VAL A 180 -1.45 11.12 -4.57
C VAL A 180 -2.18 12.45 -4.78
N GLU A 181 -2.90 12.95 -3.78
CA GLU A 181 -3.61 14.21 -3.89
C GLU A 181 -2.67 15.39 -4.15
N GLY A 182 -3.00 16.21 -5.16
CA GLY A 182 -2.20 17.38 -5.56
C GLY A 182 -0.88 17.05 -6.25
N ILE A 183 -0.60 15.77 -6.56
CA ILE A 183 0.58 15.35 -7.29
C ILE A 183 0.21 15.23 -8.78
N GLU A 184 0.98 15.93 -9.62
CA GLU A 184 0.90 15.84 -11.07
C GLU A 184 1.83 14.72 -11.59
N ASP A 185 1.70 14.36 -12.87
CA ASP A 185 2.63 13.45 -13.51
C ASP A 185 4.06 13.99 -13.45
N PHE A 186 5.05 13.13 -13.16
CA PHE A 186 6.43 13.54 -12.97
C PHE A 186 7.41 12.53 -13.57
N ASP A 187 8.63 13.00 -13.80
CA ASP A 187 9.71 12.16 -14.29
C ASP A 187 10.60 11.70 -13.12
N VAL A 188 11.10 10.48 -13.21
CA VAL A 188 12.04 9.89 -12.27
C VAL A 188 13.19 9.23 -13.01
N CYS A 189 14.34 9.16 -12.34
CA CYS A 189 15.51 8.43 -12.82
C CYS A 189 15.84 7.36 -11.77
N SER A 190 15.60 6.09 -12.10
CA SER A 190 15.72 4.95 -11.18
C SER A 190 15.70 3.64 -11.97
N GLU A 191 15.67 2.49 -11.31
CA GLU A 191 15.30 1.26 -11.97
C GLU A 191 13.82 1.27 -12.37
N HIS A 192 13.54 0.80 -13.58
CA HIS A 192 12.18 0.72 -14.14
C HIS A 192 11.65 -0.71 -13.98
N TYR A 193 10.91 -0.97 -12.91
CA TYR A 193 10.44 -2.32 -12.57
C TYR A 193 9.30 -2.81 -13.47
N TYR A 194 9.47 -4.02 -13.99
CA TYR A 194 8.38 -4.83 -14.51
C TYR A 194 7.95 -5.82 -13.42
N LEU A 195 6.67 -5.84 -13.10
CA LEU A 195 6.10 -6.57 -11.98
C LEU A 195 4.96 -7.50 -12.45
N HIS A 196 4.82 -8.66 -11.83
CA HIS A 196 3.54 -9.33 -11.75
C HIS A 196 2.75 -8.71 -10.60
N VAL A 197 1.48 -8.40 -10.84
CA VAL A 197 0.64 -7.72 -9.85
C VAL A 197 -0.68 -8.47 -9.65
N ASP A 198 -1.16 -8.42 -8.42
CA ASP A 198 -2.47 -8.94 -8.05
C ASP A 198 -3.58 -8.06 -8.67
N PRO A 199 -4.60 -8.63 -9.31
CA PRO A 199 -5.73 -7.86 -9.83
C PRO A 199 -6.55 -7.13 -8.76
N ALA A 200 -6.38 -7.44 -7.48
CA ALA A 200 -7.07 -6.78 -6.36
C ALA A 200 -6.35 -5.51 -5.84
N ILE A 201 -5.28 -5.06 -6.49
CA ILE A 201 -4.62 -3.80 -6.14
C ILE A 201 -5.42 -2.59 -6.65
N GLU A 202 -5.43 -1.51 -5.87
CA GLU A 202 -5.89 -0.19 -6.30
C GLU A 202 -4.70 0.62 -6.80
N VAL A 203 -4.58 0.76 -8.12
CA VAL A 203 -3.45 1.44 -8.76
C VAL A 203 -3.60 2.95 -8.63
N LEU A 204 -2.59 3.61 -8.05
CA LEU A 204 -2.55 5.06 -7.84
C LEU A 204 -1.66 5.79 -8.86
N ALA A 205 -0.67 5.10 -9.40
CA ALA A 205 0.18 5.62 -10.48
C ALA A 205 0.71 4.48 -11.35
N THR A 206 0.96 4.79 -12.62
CA THR A 206 1.52 3.85 -13.60
C THR A 206 2.71 4.48 -14.33
N THR A 207 3.47 3.63 -15.00
CA THR A 207 4.46 4.05 -15.99
C THR A 207 4.23 3.30 -17.29
N ARG A 208 4.46 3.99 -18.43
CA ARG A 208 4.37 3.34 -19.74
C ARG A 208 5.62 2.50 -19.97
N PHE A 209 5.47 1.19 -19.88
CA PHE A 209 6.55 0.24 -20.11
C PHE A 209 6.63 -0.09 -21.61
N PRO A 210 7.71 0.24 -22.31
CA PRO A 210 7.84 -0.03 -23.74
C PRO A 210 8.17 -1.50 -24.00
N VAL A 211 8.04 -1.93 -25.25
CA VAL A 211 8.62 -3.20 -25.69
C VAL A 211 10.14 -3.03 -25.74
N VAL A 212 10.85 -3.93 -25.03
CA VAL A 212 12.32 -3.93 -24.97
C VAL A 212 12.81 -5.31 -25.42
N HIS A 213 13.75 -5.35 -26.34
CA HIS A 213 14.37 -6.59 -26.74
C HIS A 213 15.06 -7.27 -25.56
N TYR A 214 15.11 -8.59 -25.60
CA TYR A 214 15.74 -9.45 -24.62
C TYR A 214 14.94 -9.67 -23.33
N TYR A 215 14.48 -8.63 -22.63
CA TYR A 215 13.73 -8.78 -21.38
C TYR A 215 12.21 -8.78 -21.57
N HIS A 216 11.74 -8.21 -22.67
CA HIS A 216 10.31 -7.96 -22.88
C HIS A 216 9.88 -8.34 -24.30
N ILE A 217 10.44 -9.40 -24.78
CA ILE A 217 10.52 -9.79 -26.19
C ILE A 217 9.15 -10.00 -26.85
N SER A 218 8.18 -10.52 -26.11
CA SER A 218 6.89 -10.94 -26.67
C SER A 218 5.74 -9.99 -26.34
N ASN A 219 6.00 -8.96 -25.58
CA ASN A 219 4.93 -8.12 -25.02
C ASN A 219 4.64 -6.89 -25.88
N LYS A 220 3.39 -6.46 -25.83
CA LYS A 220 3.00 -5.11 -26.22
C LYS A 220 3.38 -4.11 -25.14
N PRO A 221 3.46 -2.79 -25.43
CA PRO A 221 3.60 -1.78 -24.39
C PRO A 221 2.45 -1.87 -23.39
N VAL A 222 2.76 -1.73 -22.10
CA VAL A 222 1.79 -1.82 -21.02
C VAL A 222 1.91 -0.63 -20.07
N ASP A 223 0.81 -0.28 -19.39
CA ASP A 223 0.83 0.67 -18.29
C ASP A 223 1.08 -0.12 -17.00
N MET A 224 2.36 -0.15 -16.58
CA MET A 224 2.82 -0.90 -15.43
C MET A 224 2.50 -0.15 -14.15
N PRO A 225 1.85 -0.77 -13.15
CA PRO A 225 1.66 -0.15 -11.83
C PRO A 225 2.99 0.22 -11.17
N VAL A 226 3.06 1.45 -10.66
CA VAL A 226 4.21 2.01 -9.91
C VAL A 226 3.86 2.22 -8.45
N VAL A 227 2.64 2.66 -8.17
CA VAL A 227 2.13 2.89 -6.82
C VAL A 227 0.77 2.24 -6.69
N TRP A 228 0.58 1.50 -5.60
CA TRP A 228 -0.73 0.93 -5.29
C TRP A 228 -1.01 0.81 -3.81
N THR A 229 -2.28 0.65 -3.53
CA THR A 229 -2.79 0.20 -2.22
C THR A 229 -3.55 -1.10 -2.37
N LYS A 230 -3.65 -1.84 -1.28
CA LYS A 230 -4.41 -3.08 -1.18
C LYS A 230 -4.90 -3.25 0.25
N TYR A 231 -5.92 -4.06 0.44
CA TYR A 231 -6.30 -4.54 1.76
C TYR A 231 -5.91 -6.01 1.90
N TRP A 232 -5.41 -6.37 3.09
CA TRP A 232 -5.21 -7.74 3.51
C TRP A 232 -5.97 -7.94 4.82
N GLY A 233 -7.12 -8.62 4.74
CA GLY A 233 -8.06 -8.62 5.85
C GLY A 233 -8.54 -7.20 6.18
N ASN A 234 -8.29 -6.75 7.40
CA ASN A 234 -8.57 -5.39 7.87
C ASN A 234 -7.38 -4.42 7.71
N GLY A 235 -6.19 -4.95 7.40
CA GLY A 235 -4.98 -4.17 7.27
C GLY A 235 -4.86 -3.47 5.92
N ARG A 236 -4.16 -2.34 5.94
CA ARG A 236 -3.85 -1.53 4.76
C ARG A 236 -2.44 -1.84 4.28
N VAL A 237 -2.30 -2.15 3.00
CA VAL A 237 -1.02 -2.44 2.35
C VAL A 237 -0.71 -1.34 1.34
N PHE A 238 0.47 -0.75 1.45
CA PHE A 238 0.96 0.29 0.54
C PHE A 238 2.28 -0.13 -0.10
N TYR A 239 2.41 0.10 -1.40
CA TYR A 239 3.64 -0.12 -2.13
C TYR A 239 3.90 0.96 -3.17
N THR A 240 5.18 1.27 -3.38
CA THR A 240 5.69 2.00 -4.55
C THR A 240 6.93 1.33 -5.12
N SER A 241 7.04 1.24 -6.45
CA SER A 241 8.25 0.74 -7.11
C SER A 241 9.37 1.78 -7.23
N LEU A 242 9.14 3.00 -6.74
CA LEU A 242 10.15 4.06 -6.66
C LEU A 242 11.10 3.82 -5.47
N GLY A 243 12.35 4.26 -5.56
CA GLY A 243 13.28 4.17 -4.43
C GLY A 243 14.31 3.05 -4.54
N HIS A 244 14.90 2.85 -5.73
CA HIS A 244 16.03 1.94 -5.92
C HIS A 244 17.19 2.27 -4.99
N HIS A 245 17.55 3.56 -4.90
CA HIS A 245 18.50 4.13 -3.93
C HIS A 245 17.79 5.16 -3.05
N ASP A 246 18.37 5.45 -1.88
CA ASP A 246 17.85 6.45 -0.96
C ASP A 246 17.73 7.84 -1.60
N ASP A 247 18.70 8.23 -2.43
CA ASP A 247 18.75 9.52 -3.09
C ASP A 247 17.66 9.74 -4.16
N VAL A 248 16.96 8.70 -4.59
CA VAL A 248 15.77 8.84 -5.46
C VAL A 248 14.73 9.73 -4.81
N PHE A 249 14.59 9.67 -3.49
CA PHE A 249 13.65 10.49 -2.74
C PHE A 249 14.10 11.97 -2.65
N ASP A 250 15.38 12.23 -2.70
CA ASP A 250 15.91 13.61 -2.76
C ASP A 250 15.79 14.19 -4.18
N LYS A 251 16.07 13.38 -5.20
CA LYS A 251 16.00 13.77 -6.61
C LYS A 251 14.58 13.90 -7.13
N SER A 252 13.61 13.19 -6.50
CA SER A 252 12.18 13.20 -6.85
C SER A 252 11.31 13.51 -5.63
N PRO A 253 11.05 14.81 -5.34
CA PRO A 253 10.21 15.18 -4.19
C PRO A 253 8.82 14.54 -4.21
N ASN A 254 8.23 14.31 -5.38
CA ASN A 254 6.95 13.63 -5.51
C ASN A 254 7.01 12.17 -5.05
N ALA A 255 8.12 11.47 -5.33
CA ALA A 255 8.34 10.12 -4.83
C ALA A 255 8.44 10.10 -3.29
N ALA A 256 9.12 11.07 -2.70
CA ALA A 256 9.23 11.21 -1.25
C ALA A 256 7.87 11.47 -0.60
N VAL A 257 7.07 12.38 -1.17
CA VAL A 257 5.72 12.70 -0.67
C VAL A 257 4.79 11.49 -0.76
N ILE A 258 4.82 10.75 -1.87
CA ILE A 258 4.03 9.52 -2.06
C ILE A 258 4.42 8.48 -1.00
N MET A 259 5.73 8.28 -0.78
CA MET A 259 6.21 7.32 0.22
C MET A 259 5.78 7.71 1.64
N GLU A 260 6.00 8.97 2.05
CA GLU A 260 5.62 9.45 3.38
C GLU A 260 4.11 9.31 3.62
N ARG A 261 3.28 9.74 2.66
CA ARG A 261 1.82 9.61 2.76
C ARG A 261 1.35 8.14 2.77
N GLY A 262 2.02 7.28 2.00
CA GLY A 262 1.72 5.86 1.96
C GLY A 262 2.01 5.15 3.28
N LEU A 263 3.15 5.47 3.91
CA LEU A 263 3.51 4.98 5.24
C LEU A 263 2.46 5.38 6.28
N VAL A 264 2.07 6.66 6.31
CA VAL A 264 1.07 7.18 7.25
C VAL A 264 -0.29 6.54 7.00
N TRP A 265 -0.73 6.47 5.73
CA TRP A 265 -2.01 5.87 5.37
C TRP A 265 -2.11 4.40 5.79
N ALA A 266 -1.04 3.62 5.60
CA ALA A 266 -1.00 2.24 6.04
C ALA A 266 -1.04 2.14 7.57
N GLY A 267 -0.24 2.94 8.29
CA GLY A 267 -0.17 2.93 9.75
C GLY A 267 -1.44 3.41 10.47
N GLU A 268 -2.32 4.12 9.78
CA GLU A 268 -3.63 4.52 10.32
C GLU A 268 -4.67 3.39 10.27
N GLY A 269 -4.38 2.32 9.53
CA GLY A 269 -5.29 1.19 9.34
C GLY A 269 -5.65 0.49 10.64
N LYS A 270 -4.70 0.32 11.55
CA LYS A 270 -4.91 -0.32 12.86
C LYS A 270 -5.95 0.40 13.69
N GLN A 271 -5.79 1.71 13.84
CA GLN A 271 -6.74 2.52 14.62
C GLN A 271 -8.13 2.56 13.95
N TYR A 272 -8.16 2.55 12.62
CA TYR A 272 -9.43 2.43 11.90
C TYR A 272 -10.14 1.10 12.23
N ALA A 273 -9.43 -0.01 12.19
CA ALA A 273 -9.99 -1.32 12.53
C ALA A 273 -10.52 -1.38 13.96
N ILE A 274 -9.78 -0.84 14.93
CA ILE A 274 -10.19 -0.76 16.33
C ILE A 274 -11.46 0.09 16.48
N ASN A 275 -11.49 1.30 15.92
CA ASN A 275 -12.60 2.24 16.06
C ASN A 275 -13.90 1.72 15.42
N HIS A 276 -13.79 0.80 14.46
CA HIS A 276 -14.95 0.21 13.78
C HIS A 276 -15.25 -1.21 14.25
N ASN A 277 -14.58 -1.68 15.31
CA ASN A 277 -14.74 -3.04 15.87
C ASN A 277 -14.61 -4.14 14.80
N LEU A 278 -13.64 -3.98 13.89
CA LEU A 278 -13.40 -4.98 12.86
C LEU A 278 -12.67 -6.18 13.45
N THR A 279 -13.20 -7.38 13.22
CA THR A 279 -12.61 -8.65 13.66
C THR A 279 -12.11 -9.46 12.48
N THR A 280 -11.30 -10.48 12.75
CA THR A 280 -10.80 -11.41 11.74
C THR A 280 -11.75 -12.58 11.46
N GLU A 281 -12.81 -12.75 12.23
CA GLU A 281 -13.74 -13.89 12.16
C GLU A 281 -14.23 -14.19 10.73
N ARG A 282 -14.50 -13.16 9.93
CA ARG A 282 -14.93 -13.30 8.53
C ARG A 282 -13.86 -13.89 7.61
N PHE A 283 -12.59 -13.92 8.05
CA PHE A 283 -11.45 -14.48 7.30
C PHE A 283 -11.00 -15.82 7.85
N GLU A 284 -11.47 -16.24 9.03
CA GLU A 284 -11.03 -17.42 9.76
C GLU A 284 -11.80 -18.67 9.36
N ASN A 285 -12.99 -18.51 8.83
CA ASN A 285 -13.81 -19.65 8.41
C ASN A 285 -13.31 -20.21 7.09
N THR A 286 -12.35 -21.04 7.20
CA THR A 286 -11.75 -21.72 6.07
C THR A 286 -12.31 -23.13 5.95
N ALA A 287 -13.41 -23.31 5.24
CA ALA A 287 -13.54 -24.52 4.48
C ALA A 287 -12.27 -24.61 3.61
N LYS A 288 -11.54 -25.72 3.72
CA LYS A 288 -10.36 -25.95 2.87
C LYS A 288 -10.76 -25.70 1.42
N MET A 289 -10.17 -24.68 0.79
CA MET A 289 -10.46 -24.33 -0.60
C MET A 289 -9.65 -25.15 -1.60
N TYR A 290 -8.71 -26.00 -1.10
CA TYR A 290 -7.85 -26.86 -1.91
C TYR A 290 -7.90 -28.29 -1.41
#